data_87e9f72e2f9339fede80eb7f8eeafb01
#
_entry.id   87e9f72e2f9339fede80eb7f8eeafb01
#
_cell.length_a   1.000
_cell.length_b   1.000
_cell.length_c   1.000
_cell.angle_alpha   90.00
_cell.angle_beta   90.00
_cell.angle_gamma   90.00
#
_symmetry.space_group_name_H-M   'P 1'
#
loop_
_entity.id
_entity.type
_entity.pdbx_description
1 polymer ?
#
loop_
_entity_poly.entity_id
_entity_poly.type
_entity_poly.pdbx_seq_one_letter_code
_entity_poly.pdbx_strand_id
1 'polypeptide(L)'
;MRXXXXIIVYVVQDVEELEGYETALEYLETERFDYLVVPTVETDGESQTITSWIKAQRQNGKKCKAILPNVSADSEGIINVATTEFKIGNTTFTTEQYCARIAGLIAGTPLTISCTYAPLNELTDCTRLTKSQMDTAIDMGKFIAFHDGEKVKIGRGINSLTTTTADKGNQFKKIKIVEAMDMIYDDIKKTAEDSYLGKFSNSYDNKCLLISAISGYLEQLKLDGVVSTFTVNIDIPAQKIFLKSIGVDVSNMSDNEIKVADTQDKVFLCATVKILDAIEEINLPITI
;
A
#
# COMPACT_ATOMS: atom_id res chain seq x y z
N MET A 1 9.59 -11.95 8.66
CA MET A 1 10.62 -10.99 8.19
C MET A 1 10.55 -10.95 6.67
N ARG A 2 10.21 -9.80 6.09
CA ARG A 2 10.18 -9.69 4.62
C ARG A 2 11.61 -9.72 4.08
N UNK A 3 11.94 -10.44 3.17
CA UNK A 3 13.20 -10.67 2.64
C UNK A 3 13.53 -9.59 1.70
N UNK A 4 14.44 -9.32 1.85
CA UNK A 4 14.86 -8.43 1.05
C UNK A 4 14.64 -8.73 -0.22
N UNK A 5 14.15 -8.15 -0.55
CA UNK A 5 13.92 -8.32 -1.75
C UNK A 5 15.11 -7.97 -2.49
N UNK A 6 15.04 -8.04 -3.26
CA UNK A 6 15.93 -7.63 -4.09
C UNK A 6 15.83 -6.23 -4.22
N ILE A 7 16.83 -5.68 -4.56
CA ILE A 7 16.88 -4.29 -5.01
C ILE A 7 17.15 -4.29 -6.51
N ILE A 8 16.22 -3.75 -7.26
CA ILE A 8 16.38 -3.56 -8.70
C ILE A 8 16.94 -2.15 -8.91
N VAL A 9 18.05 -2.03 -9.59
CA VAL A 9 18.65 -0.73 -9.91
C VAL A 9 18.61 -0.57 -11.44
N TYR A 10 17.89 0.43 -11.90
CA TYR A 10 17.88 0.83 -13.31
C TYR A 10 18.70 2.11 -13.43
N VAL A 11 19.72 2.08 -14.25
CA VAL A 11 20.62 3.22 -14.45
C VAL A 11 20.30 3.85 -15.80
N VAL A 12 19.85 5.09 -15.78
CA VAL A 12 19.65 5.90 -16.99
C VAL A 12 21.04 6.39 -17.45
N GLN A 13 21.39 6.11 -18.70
CA GLN A 13 22.70 6.49 -19.25
C GLN A 13 22.54 7.52 -20.37
N ASP A 14 23.19 8.65 -20.21
CA ASP A 14 23.48 9.66 -21.26
C ASP A 14 22.39 9.85 -22.34
N VAL A 15 21.14 9.93 -21.92
CA VAL A 15 20.01 10.28 -22.79
C VAL A 15 19.42 11.61 -22.33
N GLU A 16 18.61 12.23 -23.14
CA GLU A 16 17.85 13.39 -22.70
C GLU A 16 16.99 12.97 -21.51
N GLU A 17 16.93 13.82 -20.50
CA GLU A 17 16.40 13.53 -19.18
C GLU A 17 15.00 12.88 -19.22
N LEU A 18 14.08 13.45 -20.00
CA LEU A 18 12.72 12.94 -20.12
C LEU A 18 12.67 11.55 -20.76
N GLU A 19 13.45 11.34 -21.83
CA GLU A 19 13.53 10.04 -22.53
C GLU A 19 14.06 8.94 -21.60
N GLY A 20 14.99 9.29 -20.72
CA GLY A 20 15.51 8.36 -19.71
C GLY A 20 14.46 7.93 -18.71
N TYR A 21 13.60 8.84 -18.24
CA TYR A 21 12.50 8.52 -17.34
C TYR A 21 11.47 7.61 -18.02
N GLU A 22 11.06 7.93 -19.25
CA GLU A 22 10.08 7.12 -19.99
C GLU A 22 10.59 5.67 -20.15
N THR A 23 11.81 5.49 -20.58
CA THR A 23 12.42 4.16 -20.79
C THR A 23 12.49 3.39 -19.45
N ALA A 24 12.88 4.06 -18.37
CA ALA A 24 12.98 3.44 -17.06
C ALA A 24 11.59 3.00 -16.56
N LEU A 25 10.56 3.84 -16.74
CA LEU A 25 9.20 3.52 -16.31
C LEU A 25 8.60 2.38 -17.15
N GLU A 26 8.87 2.32 -18.46
CA GLU A 26 8.48 1.19 -19.32
C GLU A 26 9.10 -0.12 -18.83
N TYR A 27 10.40 -0.11 -18.52
CA TYR A 27 11.05 -1.29 -17.95
C TYR A 27 10.40 -1.71 -16.64
N LEU A 28 10.19 -0.74 -15.74
CA LEU A 28 9.60 -1.01 -14.43
C LEU A 28 8.15 -1.52 -14.52
N GLU A 29 7.42 -1.27 -15.61
CA GLU A 29 6.10 -1.88 -15.81
C GLU A 29 6.19 -3.39 -15.91
N THR A 30 7.30 -3.93 -16.43
CA THR A 30 7.50 -5.38 -16.59
C THR A 30 8.04 -6.05 -15.32
N GLU A 31 8.57 -5.26 -14.37
CA GLU A 31 9.18 -5.78 -13.15
C GLU A 31 8.22 -5.74 -11.96
N ARG A 32 8.35 -6.71 -11.06
CA ARG A 32 7.58 -6.70 -9.79
C ARG A 32 8.42 -6.03 -8.70
N PHE A 33 7.88 -4.98 -8.09
CA PHE A 33 8.52 -4.27 -6.99
C PHE A 33 7.45 -3.65 -6.08
N ASP A 34 7.81 -3.38 -4.84
CA ASP A 34 6.90 -2.75 -3.87
C ASP A 34 7.11 -1.24 -3.80
N TYR A 35 8.36 -0.78 -3.85
CA TYR A 35 8.71 0.63 -3.66
C TYR A 35 9.62 1.14 -4.76
N LEU A 36 9.30 2.30 -5.29
CA LEU A 36 10.13 3.07 -6.23
C LEU A 36 10.73 4.26 -5.51
N VAL A 37 12.01 4.48 -5.71
CA VAL A 37 12.72 5.70 -5.30
C VAL A 37 13.58 6.16 -6.46
N VAL A 38 13.54 7.45 -6.74
CA VAL A 38 14.41 8.08 -7.74
C VAL A 38 15.21 9.15 -6.99
N PRO A 39 16.52 8.95 -6.79
CA PRO A 39 17.32 9.85 -5.94
C PRO A 39 17.47 11.29 -6.42
N THR A 40 17.17 11.58 -7.68
CA THR A 40 17.30 12.92 -8.27
C THR A 40 15.94 13.50 -8.70
N VAL A 41 14.83 12.87 -8.32
CA VAL A 41 13.48 13.17 -8.84
C VAL A 41 13.05 14.63 -8.63
N GLU A 42 13.45 15.23 -7.50
CA GLU A 42 13.13 16.64 -7.19
C GLU A 42 14.02 17.57 -7.99
N THR A 43 15.31 17.26 -8.07
CA THR A 43 16.30 18.01 -8.85
C THR A 43 15.94 18.00 -10.33
N ASP A 44 15.51 16.85 -10.86
CA ASP A 44 15.11 16.67 -12.27
C ASP A 44 13.72 17.25 -12.57
N GLY A 45 12.94 17.58 -11.55
CA GLY A 45 11.58 18.11 -11.73
C GLY A 45 10.53 17.06 -12.06
N GLU A 46 10.83 15.76 -11.92
CA GLU A 46 10.00 14.65 -12.39
C GLU A 46 9.08 14.04 -11.31
N SER A 47 8.94 14.68 -10.15
CA SER A 47 8.09 14.20 -9.06
C SER A 47 6.63 13.97 -9.49
N GLN A 48 6.10 14.83 -10.36
CA GLN A 48 4.72 14.72 -10.83
C GLN A 48 4.55 13.58 -11.85
N THR A 49 5.54 13.35 -12.70
CA THR A 49 5.58 12.23 -13.65
C THR A 49 5.51 10.91 -12.88
N ILE A 50 6.38 10.72 -11.88
CA ILE A 50 6.38 9.51 -11.04
C ILE A 50 5.04 9.38 -10.30
N THR A 51 4.51 10.47 -9.74
CA THR A 51 3.21 10.45 -9.03
C THR A 51 2.09 9.94 -9.94
N SER A 52 2.01 10.48 -11.15
CA SER A 52 0.97 10.13 -12.12
C SER A 52 1.10 8.68 -12.55
N TRP A 53 2.32 8.24 -12.81
CA TRP A 53 2.62 6.87 -13.21
C TRP A 53 2.24 5.87 -12.11
N ILE A 54 2.63 6.11 -10.86
CA ILE A 54 2.27 5.24 -9.72
C ILE A 54 0.75 5.14 -9.59
N LYS A 55 0.03 6.26 -9.69
CA LYS A 55 -1.44 6.26 -9.62
C LYS A 55 -2.04 5.38 -10.73
N ALA A 56 -1.53 5.51 -11.95
CA ALA A 56 -1.97 4.70 -13.10
C ALA A 56 -1.68 3.21 -12.88
N GLN A 57 -0.46 2.86 -12.44
CA GLN A 57 -0.08 1.47 -12.14
C GLN A 57 -1.02 0.86 -11.09
N ARG A 58 -1.32 1.59 -10.02
CA ARG A 58 -2.22 1.11 -8.96
C ARG A 58 -3.66 0.92 -9.48
N GLN A 59 -4.15 1.81 -10.35
CA GLN A 59 -5.45 1.65 -11.01
C GLN A 59 -5.48 0.39 -11.89
N ASN A 60 -4.38 0.09 -12.57
CA ASN A 60 -4.23 -1.09 -13.41
C ASN A 60 -3.97 -2.38 -12.62
N GLY A 61 -3.98 -2.31 -11.29
CA GLY A 61 -3.86 -3.49 -10.42
C GLY A 61 -2.44 -3.88 -10.04
N LYS A 62 -1.44 -3.04 -10.33
CA LYS A 62 -0.06 -3.21 -9.86
C LYS A 62 0.12 -2.35 -8.61
N LYS A 63 0.19 -2.99 -7.44
CA LYS A 63 0.13 -2.30 -6.13
C LYS A 63 1.47 -1.72 -5.66
N CYS A 64 2.24 -1.15 -6.59
CA CYS A 64 3.51 -0.47 -6.26
C CYS A 64 3.27 0.91 -5.62
N LYS A 65 4.30 1.42 -4.98
CA LYS A 65 4.30 2.69 -4.25
C LYS A 65 5.59 3.47 -4.57
N ALA A 66 5.58 4.78 -4.35
CA ALA A 66 6.80 5.59 -4.45
C ALA A 66 7.02 6.40 -3.18
N ILE A 67 8.29 6.63 -2.87
CA ILE A 67 8.71 7.52 -1.80
C ILE A 67 9.35 8.73 -2.46
N LEU A 68 8.68 9.87 -2.33
CA LEU A 68 9.03 11.08 -3.05
C LEU A 68 9.27 12.24 -2.08
N PRO A 69 10.20 13.14 -2.40
CA PRO A 69 10.42 14.35 -1.60
C PRO A 69 9.35 15.41 -1.90
N ASN A 70 8.82 16.04 -0.87
CA ASN A 70 8.07 17.31 -0.94
C ASN A 70 6.91 17.34 -1.95
N VAL A 71 6.21 16.20 -2.18
CA VAL A 71 5.13 16.13 -3.18
C VAL A 71 3.76 15.92 -2.55
N SER A 72 2.82 16.84 -2.78
CA SER A 72 1.43 16.72 -2.33
C SER A 72 0.63 15.93 -3.37
N ALA A 73 0.58 14.61 -3.21
CA ALA A 73 0.01 13.71 -4.21
C ALA A 73 -1.44 13.29 -3.95
N ASP A 74 -1.89 13.37 -2.69
CA ASP A 74 -3.21 12.88 -2.25
C ASP A 74 -3.45 11.45 -2.75
N SER A 75 -2.57 10.53 -2.36
CA SER A 75 -2.59 9.14 -2.83
C SER A 75 -2.00 8.20 -1.77
N GLU A 76 -2.67 7.07 -1.55
CA GLU A 76 -2.16 6.02 -0.67
C GLU A 76 -0.90 5.34 -1.23
N GLY A 77 -0.64 5.49 -2.53
CA GLY A 77 0.54 4.93 -3.20
C GLY A 77 1.79 5.81 -3.12
N ILE A 78 1.68 7.01 -2.54
CA ILE A 78 2.82 7.94 -2.47
C ILE A 78 3.10 8.27 -1.01
N ILE A 79 4.35 8.09 -0.60
CA ILE A 79 4.85 8.54 0.71
C ILE A 79 5.61 9.86 0.47
N ASN A 80 5.07 10.96 0.99
CA ASN A 80 5.59 12.31 0.81
C ASN A 80 6.56 12.66 1.94
N VAL A 81 7.84 12.44 1.74
CA VAL A 81 8.87 12.79 2.75
C VAL A 81 9.08 14.31 2.72
N ALA A 82 8.95 14.93 3.89
CA ALA A 82 8.97 16.41 3.97
C ALA A 82 9.96 16.97 5.01
N THR A 83 10.87 16.14 5.53
CA THR A 83 11.99 16.61 6.37
C THR A 83 13.11 17.06 5.45
N THR A 84 13.53 18.31 5.57
CA THR A 84 14.43 18.94 4.59
C THR A 84 15.91 18.61 4.80
N GLU A 85 16.32 18.27 6.03
CA GLU A 85 17.70 17.94 6.34
C GLU A 85 17.78 16.71 7.23
N PHE A 86 18.68 15.79 6.85
CA PHE A 86 19.01 14.61 7.65
C PHE A 86 20.52 14.61 7.88
N LYS A 87 20.96 14.62 9.14
CA LYS A 87 22.40 14.77 9.47
C LYS A 87 22.97 13.48 10.06
N ILE A 88 24.07 13.01 9.45
CA ILE A 88 24.87 11.88 9.95
C ILE A 88 26.26 12.44 10.23
N GLY A 89 26.56 12.67 11.51
CA GLY A 89 27.80 13.34 11.89
C GLY A 89 27.88 14.73 11.27
N ASN A 90 28.87 14.96 10.43
CA ASN A 90 29.09 16.25 9.73
C ASN A 90 28.49 16.31 8.33
N THR A 91 27.84 15.24 7.88
CA THR A 91 27.24 15.18 6.54
C THR A 91 25.73 15.43 6.61
N THR A 92 25.24 16.30 5.74
CA THR A 92 23.80 16.60 5.62
C THR A 92 23.30 16.03 4.31
N PHE A 93 22.21 15.28 4.37
CA PHE A 93 21.50 14.70 3.22
C PHE A 93 20.22 15.48 2.98
N THR A 94 19.88 15.70 1.71
CA THR A 94 18.61 16.32 1.31
C THR A 94 17.47 15.31 1.45
N THR A 95 16.24 15.80 1.32
CA THR A 95 15.03 14.97 1.34
C THR A 95 15.12 13.85 0.29
N GLU A 96 15.43 14.21 -0.96
CA GLU A 96 15.45 13.23 -2.05
C GLU A 96 16.52 12.16 -1.85
N GLN A 97 17.70 12.54 -1.37
CA GLN A 97 18.79 11.61 -1.08
C GLN A 97 18.43 10.60 0.03
N TYR A 98 17.61 11.03 0.99
CA TYR A 98 17.25 10.19 2.13
C TYR A 98 16.01 9.32 1.86
N CYS A 99 15.28 9.54 0.77
CA CYS A 99 14.09 8.75 0.41
C CYS A 99 14.40 7.25 0.31
N ALA A 100 15.55 6.86 -0.22
CA ALA A 100 15.94 5.45 -0.33
C ALA A 100 16.07 4.79 1.06
N ARG A 101 16.60 5.54 2.04
CA ARG A 101 16.70 5.04 3.44
C ARG A 101 15.33 4.87 4.07
N ILE A 102 14.40 5.79 3.78
CA ILE A 102 13.00 5.68 4.24
C ILE A 102 12.32 4.46 3.59
N ALA A 103 12.57 4.23 2.30
CA ALA A 103 12.04 3.04 1.61
C ALA A 103 12.48 1.75 2.31
N GLY A 104 13.78 1.66 2.64
CA GLY A 104 14.32 0.51 3.36
C GLY A 104 13.71 0.33 4.74
N LEU A 105 13.45 1.44 5.46
CA LEU A 105 12.80 1.40 6.77
C LEU A 105 11.39 0.82 6.65
N ILE A 106 10.59 1.35 5.72
CA ILE A 106 9.19 0.93 5.56
C ILE A 106 9.13 -0.53 5.09
N ALA A 107 9.92 -0.87 4.07
CA ALA A 107 9.96 -2.25 3.52
C ALA A 107 10.40 -3.28 4.58
N GLY A 108 11.28 -2.88 5.50
CA GLY A 108 11.76 -3.74 6.58
C GLY A 108 10.83 -3.80 7.81
N THR A 109 9.79 -2.96 7.85
CA THR A 109 8.86 -2.93 9.00
C THR A 109 7.86 -4.09 8.90
N PRO A 110 7.78 -4.98 9.91
CA PRO A 110 6.78 -6.05 9.89
C PRO A 110 5.35 -5.52 9.87
N LEU A 111 4.45 -6.27 9.22
CA LEU A 111 3.04 -5.87 9.06
C LEU A 111 2.26 -5.86 10.40
N THR A 112 2.83 -6.40 11.47
CA THR A 112 2.20 -6.38 12.80
C THR A 112 2.41 -5.05 13.53
N ILE A 113 3.37 -4.23 13.08
CA ILE A 113 3.69 -2.94 13.72
C ILE A 113 3.64 -1.81 12.69
N SER A 114 3.79 -0.57 13.17
CA SER A 114 3.85 0.63 12.34
C SER A 114 5.28 1.19 12.38
N CYS A 115 5.69 1.91 11.34
CA CYS A 115 6.94 2.68 11.38
C CYS A 115 6.78 4.00 12.16
N THR A 116 5.61 4.28 12.74
CA THR A 116 5.40 5.42 13.66
C THR A 116 6.42 5.33 14.82
N TYR A 117 7.12 6.41 15.05
CA TYR A 117 8.19 6.55 16.08
C TYR A 117 9.37 5.58 15.88
N ALA A 118 9.50 4.96 14.71
CA ALA A 118 10.67 4.14 14.38
C ALA A 118 11.95 5.00 14.50
N PRO A 119 12.97 4.54 15.24
CA PRO A 119 14.19 5.34 15.40
C PRO A 119 15.06 5.30 14.13
N LEU A 120 15.70 6.42 13.85
CA LEU A 120 16.71 6.57 12.80
C LEU A 120 18.06 6.74 13.51
N ASN A 121 18.58 5.63 14.02
CA ASN A 121 19.73 5.62 14.93
C ASN A 121 21.03 6.15 14.31
N GLU A 122 21.10 6.16 12.99
CA GLU A 122 22.24 6.69 12.26
C GLU A 122 22.25 8.23 12.22
N LEU A 123 21.10 8.86 12.47
CA LEU A 123 21.01 10.34 12.42
C LEU A 123 21.40 10.97 13.74
N THR A 124 22.23 12.01 13.64
CA THR A 124 22.57 12.88 14.78
C THR A 124 21.59 14.02 14.94
N ASP A 125 20.93 14.46 13.84
CA ASP A 125 19.95 15.56 13.88
C ASP A 125 19.11 15.57 12.60
N CYS A 126 18.03 16.35 12.62
CA CYS A 126 17.19 16.63 11.47
C CYS A 126 16.53 18.00 11.63
N THR A 127 15.86 18.49 10.59
CA THR A 127 15.10 19.76 10.67
C THR A 127 14.16 19.74 11.88
N ARG A 128 14.30 20.75 12.74
CA ARG A 128 13.53 20.84 14.00
C ARG A 128 12.15 21.44 13.73
N LEU A 129 11.12 20.78 14.22
CA LEU A 129 9.73 21.22 14.12
C LEU A 129 9.11 21.31 15.51
N THR A 130 8.30 22.32 15.75
CA THR A 130 7.46 22.41 16.96
C THR A 130 6.34 21.38 16.88
N LYS A 131 5.73 21.06 18.01
CA LYS A 131 4.58 20.12 18.06
C LYS A 131 3.49 20.53 17.06
N SER A 132 3.10 21.82 17.04
CA SER A 132 2.07 22.33 16.13
C SER A 132 2.45 22.18 14.66
N GLN A 133 3.73 22.40 14.34
CA GLN A 133 4.23 22.21 12.96
C GLN A 133 4.20 20.73 12.56
N MET A 134 4.55 19.84 13.49
CA MET A 134 4.48 18.38 13.24
C MET A 134 3.03 17.94 13.00
N ASP A 135 2.11 18.37 13.84
CA ASP A 135 0.69 18.01 13.71
C ASP A 135 0.13 18.51 12.36
N THR A 136 0.43 19.78 12.00
CA THR A 136 0.02 20.35 10.70
C THR A 136 0.60 19.53 9.53
N ALA A 137 1.87 19.18 9.59
CA ALA A 137 2.52 18.40 8.53
C ALA A 137 1.85 17.04 8.37
N ILE A 138 1.58 16.35 9.49
CA ILE A 138 0.91 15.04 9.48
C ILE A 138 -0.49 15.16 8.87
N ASP A 139 -1.26 16.17 9.26
CA ASP A 139 -2.60 16.41 8.72
C ASP A 139 -2.59 16.66 7.20
N MET A 140 -1.49 17.22 6.70
CA MET A 140 -1.26 17.46 5.27
C MET A 140 -0.70 16.23 4.53
N GLY A 141 -0.64 15.06 5.17
CA GLY A 141 -0.14 13.83 4.54
C GLY A 141 1.37 13.83 4.33
N LYS A 142 2.11 14.54 5.18
CA LYS A 142 3.57 14.62 5.10
C LYS A 142 4.22 13.63 6.06
N PHE A 143 5.08 12.79 5.52
CA PHE A 143 5.91 11.85 6.27
C PHE A 143 7.14 12.61 6.76
N ILE A 144 7.26 12.75 8.08
CA ILE A 144 8.32 13.57 8.69
C ILE A 144 9.15 12.76 9.68
N ALA A 145 10.41 13.15 9.83
CA ALA A 145 11.27 12.77 10.96
C ALA A 145 11.35 13.95 11.92
N PHE A 146 11.55 13.67 13.19
CA PHE A 146 11.71 14.70 14.22
C PHE A 146 12.72 14.22 15.27
N HIS A 147 13.34 15.16 15.95
CA HIS A 147 14.26 14.89 17.07
C HIS A 147 13.49 15.08 18.38
N ASP A 148 13.44 14.04 19.22
CA ASP A 148 12.65 14.05 20.47
C ASP A 148 13.42 14.62 21.69
N GLY A 149 14.64 15.10 21.45
CA GLY A 149 15.54 15.57 22.52
C GLY A 149 16.72 14.63 22.74
N GLU A 150 16.55 13.35 22.40
CA GLU A 150 17.58 12.32 22.55
C GLU A 150 18.01 11.73 21.20
N LYS A 151 17.05 11.49 20.31
CA LYS A 151 17.31 10.81 19.03
C LYS A 151 16.29 11.24 17.96
N VAL A 152 16.61 10.94 16.72
CA VAL A 152 15.72 11.20 15.58
C VAL A 152 14.79 9.99 15.38
N LYS A 153 13.51 10.27 15.17
CA LYS A 153 12.45 9.26 14.96
C LYS A 153 11.55 9.69 13.82
N ILE A 154 10.86 8.71 13.23
CA ILE A 154 9.73 8.98 12.31
C ILE A 154 8.57 9.57 13.16
N GLY A 155 7.86 10.55 12.60
CA GLY A 155 6.66 11.11 13.24
C GLY A 155 5.51 10.12 13.20
N ARG A 156 4.86 10.01 12.05
CA ARG A 156 3.75 9.07 11.84
C ARG A 156 3.98 8.24 10.57
N GLY A 157 3.57 6.98 10.61
CA GLY A 157 3.62 6.06 9.47
C GLY A 157 2.44 6.29 8.51
N ILE A 158 2.44 7.44 7.85
CA ILE A 158 1.36 7.86 6.94
C ILE A 158 1.87 8.07 5.52
N ASN A 159 0.95 7.94 4.57
CA ASN A 159 1.17 8.27 3.16
C ASN A 159 0.59 9.67 2.85
N SER A 160 0.60 10.06 1.57
CA SER A 160 0.18 11.41 1.19
C SER A 160 -1.33 11.58 1.03
N LEU A 161 -2.14 10.56 1.30
CA LEU A 161 -3.60 10.63 1.17
C LEU A 161 -4.18 11.59 2.22
N THR A 162 -4.91 12.59 1.81
CA THR A 162 -5.59 13.54 2.69
C THR A 162 -7.11 13.47 2.51
N THR A 163 -7.57 13.27 1.28
CA THR A 163 -9.00 13.21 0.94
C THR A 163 -9.53 11.80 1.15
N THR A 164 -10.62 11.67 1.91
CA THR A 164 -11.30 10.39 2.12
C THR A 164 -12.57 10.32 1.28
N THR A 165 -12.94 9.11 0.89
CA THR A 165 -14.17 8.81 0.15
C THR A 165 -14.93 7.70 0.87
N ALA A 166 -16.12 7.35 0.37
CA ALA A 166 -16.88 6.23 0.93
C ALA A 166 -16.09 4.91 0.90
N ASP A 167 -15.29 4.72 -0.14
CA ASP A 167 -14.50 3.49 -0.33
C ASP A 167 -13.10 3.57 0.31
N LYS A 168 -12.59 4.78 0.57
CA LYS A 168 -11.25 5.00 1.15
C LYS A 168 -11.36 5.90 2.37
N GLY A 169 -11.60 5.30 3.53
CA GLY A 169 -11.67 6.00 4.81
C GLY A 169 -10.30 6.34 5.37
N ASN A 170 -10.27 6.90 6.59
CA ASN A 170 -9.03 7.37 7.24
C ASN A 170 -7.96 6.28 7.41
N GLN A 171 -8.35 5.02 7.48
CA GLN A 171 -7.39 3.92 7.61
C GLN A 171 -6.44 3.84 6.40
N PHE A 172 -6.88 4.28 5.21
CA PHE A 172 -6.05 4.29 4.01
C PHE A 172 -4.91 5.32 4.04
N LYS A 173 -4.93 6.23 5.01
CA LYS A 173 -3.83 7.18 5.23
C LYS A 173 -2.61 6.52 5.88
N LYS A 174 -2.79 5.32 6.46
CA LYS A 174 -1.74 4.61 7.22
C LYS A 174 -0.97 3.65 6.31
N ILE A 175 0.35 3.79 6.29
CA ILE A 175 1.25 2.93 5.51
C ILE A 175 1.01 1.46 5.86
N LYS A 176 0.95 1.11 7.15
CA LYS A 176 0.73 -0.26 7.63
C LYS A 176 -0.53 -0.90 7.02
N ILE A 177 -1.62 -0.15 6.99
CA ILE A 177 -2.92 -0.66 6.47
C ILE A 177 -2.83 -0.89 4.96
N VAL A 178 -2.27 0.07 4.22
CA VAL A 178 -2.11 -0.03 2.77
C VAL A 178 -1.18 -1.19 2.40
N GLU A 179 -0.08 -1.36 3.15
CA GLU A 179 0.86 -2.48 2.97
C GLU A 179 0.17 -3.84 3.11
N ALA A 180 -0.63 -3.99 4.17
CA ALA A 180 -1.35 -5.25 4.40
C ALA A 180 -2.39 -5.50 3.31
N MET A 181 -3.11 -4.47 2.90
CA MET A 181 -4.11 -4.58 1.81
C MET A 181 -3.46 -4.94 0.47
N ASP A 182 -2.37 -4.26 0.12
CA ASP A 182 -1.66 -4.50 -1.14
C ASP A 182 -1.11 -5.94 -1.17
N MET A 183 -0.53 -6.40 -0.06
CA MET A 183 -0.04 -7.78 0.07
C MET A 183 -1.19 -8.79 -0.11
N ILE A 184 -2.32 -8.59 0.60
CA ILE A 184 -3.48 -9.49 0.48
C ILE A 184 -3.97 -9.54 -0.97
N TYR A 185 -4.07 -8.38 -1.62
CA TYR A 185 -4.50 -8.30 -3.03
C TYR A 185 -3.55 -9.10 -3.94
N ASP A 186 -2.25 -8.86 -3.81
CA ASP A 186 -1.25 -9.50 -4.68
C ASP A 186 -1.16 -11.02 -4.45
N ASP A 187 -1.23 -11.47 -3.18
CA ASP A 187 -1.16 -12.90 -2.84
C ASP A 187 -2.39 -13.64 -3.39
N ILE A 188 -3.59 -13.08 -3.21
CA ILE A 188 -4.83 -13.70 -3.72
C ILE A 188 -4.81 -13.71 -5.25
N LYS A 189 -4.45 -12.59 -5.88
CA LYS A 189 -4.38 -12.48 -7.34
C LYS A 189 -3.41 -13.52 -7.91
N LYS A 190 -2.18 -13.56 -7.40
CA LYS A 190 -1.16 -14.50 -7.87
C LYS A 190 -1.60 -15.94 -7.67
N THR A 191 -2.13 -16.28 -6.50
CA THR A 191 -2.60 -17.65 -6.23
C THR A 191 -3.75 -18.03 -7.18
N ALA A 192 -4.67 -17.10 -7.44
CA ALA A 192 -5.77 -17.35 -8.38
C ALA A 192 -5.21 -17.63 -9.78
N GLU A 193 -4.30 -16.80 -10.26
CA GLU A 193 -3.66 -16.95 -11.59
C GLU A 193 -2.86 -18.27 -11.66
N ASP A 194 -2.07 -18.58 -10.65
CA ASP A 194 -1.18 -19.75 -10.68
C ASP A 194 -1.93 -21.06 -10.47
N SER A 195 -3.06 -21.09 -9.74
CA SER A 195 -3.64 -22.34 -9.25
C SER A 195 -5.10 -22.58 -9.60
N TYR A 196 -5.84 -21.55 -10.01
CA TYR A 196 -7.29 -21.67 -10.26
C TYR A 196 -7.73 -21.32 -11.66
N LEU A 197 -7.27 -20.19 -12.20
CA LEU A 197 -7.73 -19.68 -13.50
C LEU A 197 -7.30 -20.63 -14.62
N GLY A 198 -8.30 -21.09 -15.39
CA GLY A 198 -8.08 -22.05 -16.48
C GLY A 198 -7.86 -23.51 -16.04
N LYS A 199 -7.90 -23.80 -14.72
CA LYS A 199 -7.58 -25.12 -14.19
C LYS A 199 -8.79 -25.84 -13.58
N PHE A 200 -9.83 -25.11 -13.24
CA PHE A 200 -11.06 -25.67 -12.68
C PHE A 200 -12.27 -25.21 -13.46
N SER A 201 -13.26 -26.11 -13.61
CA SER A 201 -14.56 -25.74 -14.17
C SER A 201 -15.29 -24.80 -13.20
N ASN A 202 -16.11 -23.91 -13.73
CA ASN A 202 -16.85 -22.92 -12.94
C ASN A 202 -18.11 -23.54 -12.33
N SER A 203 -17.95 -24.54 -11.46
CA SER A 203 -19.04 -25.14 -10.69
C SER A 203 -19.17 -24.48 -9.33
N TYR A 204 -20.33 -24.63 -8.70
CA TYR A 204 -20.55 -24.13 -7.34
C TYR A 204 -19.52 -24.72 -6.35
N ASP A 205 -19.23 -26.02 -6.48
CA ASP A 205 -18.27 -26.70 -5.59
C ASP A 205 -16.86 -26.10 -5.74
N ASN A 206 -16.45 -25.80 -6.97
CA ASN A 206 -15.13 -25.19 -7.21
C ASN A 206 -15.07 -23.73 -6.74
N LYS A 207 -16.19 -23.00 -6.79
CA LYS A 207 -16.28 -21.68 -6.14
C LYS A 207 -16.09 -21.82 -4.62
N CYS A 208 -16.70 -22.82 -4.00
CA CYS A 208 -16.54 -23.09 -2.57
C CYS A 208 -15.10 -23.46 -2.21
N LEU A 209 -14.42 -24.26 -3.06
CA LEU A 209 -12.99 -24.56 -2.85
C LEU A 209 -12.14 -23.29 -2.88
N LEU A 210 -12.38 -22.39 -3.82
CA LEU A 210 -11.65 -21.12 -3.90
C LEU A 210 -11.92 -20.26 -2.65
N ILE A 211 -13.18 -20.17 -2.20
CA ILE A 211 -13.54 -19.46 -0.97
C ILE A 211 -12.81 -20.06 0.22
N SER A 212 -12.73 -21.38 0.31
CA SER A 212 -12.03 -22.09 1.41
C SER A 212 -10.54 -21.77 1.38
N ALA A 213 -9.93 -21.76 0.20
CA ALA A 213 -8.50 -21.43 0.06
C ALA A 213 -8.20 -19.99 0.50
N ILE A 214 -9.01 -19.03 0.04
CA ILE A 214 -8.87 -17.61 0.45
C ILE A 214 -9.08 -17.48 1.95
N SER A 215 -10.09 -18.16 2.50
CA SER A 215 -10.39 -18.12 3.94
C SER A 215 -9.23 -18.72 4.76
N GLY A 216 -8.62 -19.81 4.29
CA GLY A 216 -7.44 -20.41 4.93
C GLY A 216 -6.25 -19.44 4.98
N TYR A 217 -6.00 -18.74 3.89
CA TYR A 217 -4.96 -17.72 3.82
C TYR A 217 -5.23 -16.58 4.82
N LEU A 218 -6.48 -16.06 4.83
CA LEU A 218 -6.86 -14.96 5.74
C LEU A 218 -6.84 -15.40 7.21
N GLU A 219 -7.17 -16.68 7.51
CA GLU A 219 -7.06 -17.21 8.88
C GLU A 219 -5.59 -17.26 9.31
N GLN A 220 -4.67 -17.60 8.41
CA GLN A 220 -3.24 -17.53 8.72
C GLN A 220 -2.81 -16.09 9.05
N LEU A 221 -3.25 -15.11 8.27
CA LEU A 221 -2.95 -13.69 8.57
C LEU A 221 -3.55 -13.25 9.90
N LYS A 222 -4.67 -13.84 10.29
CA LYS A 222 -5.28 -13.57 11.60
C LYS A 222 -4.44 -14.16 12.72
N LEU A 223 -3.95 -15.38 12.57
CA LEU A 223 -3.02 -16.00 13.54
C LEU A 223 -1.72 -15.22 13.65
N ASP A 224 -1.25 -14.65 12.54
CA ASP A 224 -0.03 -13.83 12.49
C ASP A 224 -0.24 -12.41 13.06
N GLY A 225 -1.48 -12.03 13.44
CA GLY A 225 -1.77 -10.73 14.02
C GLY A 225 -1.83 -9.58 13.02
N VAL A 226 -2.08 -9.87 11.75
CA VAL A 226 -2.25 -8.85 10.69
C VAL A 226 -3.72 -8.51 10.50
N VAL A 227 -4.61 -9.50 10.57
CA VAL A 227 -6.05 -9.38 10.37
C VAL A 227 -6.77 -9.70 11.68
N SER A 228 -7.84 -8.99 12.01
CA SER A 228 -8.67 -9.31 13.17
C SER A 228 -9.87 -10.18 12.81
N THR A 229 -10.61 -9.80 11.77
CA THR A 229 -11.79 -10.54 11.31
C THR A 229 -11.86 -10.48 9.78
N PHE A 230 -12.49 -11.50 9.21
CA PHE A 230 -12.72 -11.52 7.75
C PHE A 230 -13.97 -12.35 7.44
N THR A 231 -14.54 -12.10 6.27
CA THR A 231 -15.54 -12.97 5.63
C THR A 231 -15.20 -13.10 4.15
N VAL A 232 -15.47 -14.25 3.56
CA VAL A 232 -15.33 -14.49 2.11
C VAL A 232 -16.60 -15.19 1.65
N ASN A 233 -17.24 -14.65 0.62
CA ASN A 233 -18.52 -15.18 0.15
C ASN A 233 -18.65 -14.99 -1.37
N ILE A 234 -19.63 -15.65 -1.97
CA ILE A 234 -20.08 -15.32 -3.32
C ILE A 234 -20.72 -13.92 -3.28
N ASP A 235 -20.35 -13.06 -4.20
CA ASP A 235 -20.91 -11.71 -4.35
C ASP A 235 -22.27 -11.83 -5.08
N ILE A 236 -23.34 -12.01 -4.30
CA ILE A 236 -24.69 -12.18 -4.84
C ILE A 236 -25.11 -10.96 -5.67
N PRO A 237 -24.97 -9.71 -5.19
CA PRO A 237 -25.28 -8.54 -6.01
C PRO A 237 -24.56 -8.51 -7.36
N ALA A 238 -23.25 -8.74 -7.37
CA ALA A 238 -22.46 -8.73 -8.62
C ALA A 238 -22.89 -9.89 -9.53
N GLN A 239 -23.13 -11.07 -8.96
CA GLN A 239 -23.60 -12.23 -9.72
C GLN A 239 -25.00 -11.99 -10.33
N LYS A 240 -25.93 -11.36 -9.59
CA LYS A 240 -27.25 -10.97 -10.10
C LYS A 240 -27.14 -10.00 -11.28
N ILE A 241 -26.25 -9.00 -11.19
CA ILE A 241 -26.03 -8.04 -12.27
C ILE A 241 -25.54 -8.77 -13.53
N PHE A 242 -24.57 -9.67 -13.37
CA PHE A 242 -24.03 -10.45 -14.48
C PHE A 242 -25.10 -11.33 -15.13
N LEU A 243 -25.88 -12.09 -14.32
CA LEU A 243 -26.92 -12.96 -14.81
C LEU A 243 -27.96 -12.19 -15.63
N LYS A 244 -28.38 -11.01 -15.17
CA LYS A 244 -29.27 -10.12 -15.95
C LYS A 244 -28.64 -9.72 -17.29
N SER A 245 -27.32 -9.43 -17.29
CA SER A 245 -26.65 -8.97 -18.51
C SER A 245 -26.58 -10.05 -19.59
N ILE A 246 -26.69 -11.33 -19.20
CA ILE A 246 -26.72 -12.47 -20.14
C ILE A 246 -28.14 -13.00 -20.35
N GLY A 247 -29.18 -12.24 -19.94
CA GLY A 247 -30.56 -12.52 -20.23
C GLY A 247 -31.29 -13.47 -19.28
N VAL A 248 -30.68 -13.78 -18.12
CA VAL A 248 -31.33 -14.63 -17.10
C VAL A 248 -32.30 -13.78 -16.27
N ASP A 249 -33.54 -14.22 -16.12
CA ASP A 249 -34.50 -13.55 -15.24
C ASP A 249 -34.23 -13.96 -13.79
N VAL A 250 -33.70 -13.04 -13.01
CA VAL A 250 -33.37 -13.26 -11.59
C VAL A 250 -34.44 -12.71 -10.64
N SER A 251 -35.59 -12.25 -11.16
CA SER A 251 -36.61 -11.52 -10.36
C SER A 251 -37.14 -12.36 -9.19
N ASN A 252 -37.31 -13.65 -9.42
CA ASN A 252 -37.87 -14.58 -8.43
C ASN A 252 -36.86 -15.58 -7.87
N MET A 253 -35.55 -15.41 -8.19
CA MET A 253 -34.52 -16.32 -7.71
C MET A 253 -34.11 -15.98 -6.27
N SER A 254 -34.09 -17.00 -5.44
CA SER A 254 -33.53 -16.90 -4.09
C SER A 254 -32.01 -16.72 -4.15
N ASP A 255 -31.43 -16.28 -3.05
CA ASP A 255 -29.95 -16.13 -2.97
C ASP A 255 -29.22 -17.46 -3.24
N ASN A 256 -29.80 -18.59 -2.79
CA ASN A 256 -29.19 -19.91 -3.07
C ASN A 256 -29.24 -20.27 -4.56
N GLU A 257 -30.33 -19.96 -5.24
CA GLU A 257 -30.42 -20.16 -6.68
C GLU A 257 -29.43 -19.28 -7.43
N ILE A 258 -29.24 -18.03 -6.98
CA ILE A 258 -28.22 -17.14 -7.56
C ILE A 258 -26.82 -17.75 -7.39
N LYS A 259 -26.47 -18.23 -6.17
CA LYS A 259 -25.12 -18.81 -5.88
C LYS A 259 -24.77 -19.96 -6.80
N VAL A 260 -25.72 -20.83 -7.13
CA VAL A 260 -25.47 -22.02 -7.94
C VAL A 260 -25.66 -21.77 -9.44
N ALA A 261 -26.19 -20.62 -9.83
CA ALA A 261 -26.46 -20.27 -11.22
C ALA A 261 -25.16 -20.27 -12.06
N ASP A 262 -25.32 -20.65 -13.32
CA ASP A 262 -24.21 -20.67 -14.29
C ASP A 262 -23.77 -19.23 -14.63
N THR A 263 -22.54 -18.91 -14.29
CA THR A 263 -21.92 -17.61 -14.58
C THR A 263 -20.86 -17.73 -15.69
N GLN A 264 -20.95 -18.76 -16.52
CA GLN A 264 -20.04 -19.00 -17.64
C GLN A 264 -18.59 -19.11 -17.15
N ASP A 265 -17.70 -18.22 -17.59
CA ASP A 265 -16.29 -18.20 -17.21
C ASP A 265 -15.98 -17.27 -16.02
N LYS A 266 -16.99 -16.68 -15.40
CA LYS A 266 -16.79 -15.62 -14.38
C LYS A 266 -17.15 -16.09 -12.98
N VAL A 267 -16.30 -15.77 -12.03
CA VAL A 267 -16.54 -16.01 -10.59
C VAL A 267 -16.63 -14.65 -9.89
N PHE A 268 -17.68 -14.46 -9.11
CA PHE A 268 -17.93 -13.23 -8.36
C PHE A 268 -17.83 -13.54 -6.87
N LEU A 269 -16.76 -13.08 -6.24
CA LEU A 269 -16.52 -13.24 -4.80
C LEU A 269 -16.38 -11.86 -4.15
N CYS A 270 -16.79 -11.76 -2.90
CA CYS A 270 -16.55 -10.59 -2.07
C CYS A 270 -15.87 -11.01 -0.77
N ALA A 271 -14.95 -10.20 -0.32
CA ALA A 271 -14.28 -10.39 0.96
C ALA A 271 -14.32 -9.10 1.76
N THR A 272 -14.66 -9.22 3.04
CA THR A 272 -14.50 -8.13 4.00
C THR A 272 -13.35 -8.53 4.93
N VAL A 273 -12.36 -7.65 5.05
CA VAL A 273 -11.18 -7.92 5.87
C VAL A 273 -10.95 -6.71 6.78
N LYS A 274 -10.87 -6.96 8.08
CA LYS A 274 -10.53 -5.93 9.06
C LYS A 274 -9.06 -6.11 9.46
N ILE A 275 -8.20 -5.23 8.96
CA ILE A 275 -6.77 -5.24 9.28
C ILE A 275 -6.56 -4.67 10.68
N LEU A 276 -5.69 -5.28 11.47
CA LEU A 276 -5.33 -4.79 12.81
C LEU A 276 -4.42 -3.57 12.68
N ASP A 277 -4.79 -2.51 13.39
CA ASP A 277 -3.95 -1.31 13.46
C ASP A 277 -2.86 -1.46 14.55
N ALA A 278 -1.86 -0.62 14.51
CA ALA A 278 -0.85 -0.52 15.56
C ALA A 278 -1.34 0.46 16.65
N ILE A 279 -0.86 0.29 17.88
CA ILE A 279 -1.07 1.28 18.93
C ILE A 279 -0.14 2.45 18.62
N GLU A 280 -0.72 3.60 18.30
CA GLU A 280 0.05 4.81 17.96
C GLU A 280 -0.26 5.98 18.89
N GLU A 281 -1.33 5.88 19.70
CA GLU A 281 -1.71 6.91 20.67
C GLU A 281 -2.17 6.24 21.97
N ILE A 282 -1.72 6.81 23.09
CA ILE A 282 -2.12 6.38 24.43
C ILE A 282 -2.71 7.58 25.16
N ASN A 283 -3.94 7.47 25.59
CA ASN A 283 -4.59 8.47 26.45
C ASN A 283 -4.70 7.86 27.86
N LEU A 284 -3.91 8.38 28.80
CA LEU A 284 -3.86 7.87 30.17
C LEU A 284 -4.03 9.03 31.16
N PRO A 285 -5.28 9.36 31.52
CA PRO A 285 -5.49 10.35 32.59
C PRO A 285 -5.07 9.76 33.94
N ILE A 286 -4.26 10.51 34.69
CA ILE A 286 -3.82 10.13 36.03
C ILE A 286 -4.45 11.14 37.02
N THR A 287 -5.26 10.63 37.95
CA THR A 287 -5.86 11.43 39.00
C THR A 287 -5.10 11.18 40.29
N ILE A 288 -4.73 12.25 41.00
CA ILE A 288 -4.04 12.23 42.30
C ILE A 288 -5.02 12.63 43.38
#